data_b8c521f938c95e4b8ab2348e6f200fb1
#
_entry.id   b8c521f938c95e4b8ab2348e6f200fb1
#
_cell.length_a   1.000
_cell.length_b   1.000
_cell.length_c   1.000
_cell.angle_alpha   90.00
_cell.angle_beta   90.00
_cell.angle_gamma   90.00
#
_symmetry.space_group_name_H-M   'P 1'
#
loop_
_entity.id
_entity.type
_entity.pdbx_description
1 polymer ?
#
loop_
_entity_poly.entity_id
_entity_poly.type
_entity_poly.pdbx_seq_one_letter_code
_entity_poly.pdbx_strand_id
1 'polypeptide(L)'
;GIYVAPAKGAGVMGHQKVSLRAGKGIEGDRYFSQTGKNRSNYQGQPDWEITLIESEVIESFNQQQGHSFHESDFRRNLVTQGIGLNDLVGKCFTINNVSFYGVQLCEPCASLQRRLGVRILPELVGKGGLRAQIRCNGVIAVGDKLTPV
;
A
#
# COMPACT_ATOMS: atom_id res chain seq x y z
N GLY A 1 -1.66 7.13 7.55
CA GLY A 1 -0.57 6.41 8.22
C GLY A 1 0.47 5.89 7.25
N ILE A 2 1.67 5.69 7.75
CA ILE A 2 2.80 5.15 6.99
C ILE A 2 3.35 3.95 7.75
N TYR A 3 3.45 2.80 7.08
CA TYR A 3 3.86 1.54 7.71
C TYR A 3 4.93 0.84 6.87
N VAL A 4 5.95 0.36 7.53
CA VAL A 4 7.12 -0.29 6.92
C VAL A 4 7.36 -1.64 7.57
N ALA A 5 7.58 -2.67 6.78
CA ALA A 5 7.96 -3.99 7.23
C ALA A 5 9.41 -4.27 6.81
N PRO A 6 10.34 -4.45 7.75
CA PRO A 6 11.76 -4.61 7.40
C PRO A 6 12.09 -5.91 6.65
N ALA A 7 11.24 -6.93 6.77
CA ALA A 7 11.41 -8.20 6.10
C ALA A 7 10.05 -8.84 5.79
N LYS A 8 10.04 -9.79 4.84
CA LYS A 8 8.84 -10.57 4.55
C LYS A 8 8.39 -11.33 5.81
N GLY A 9 7.11 -11.17 6.15
CA GLY A 9 6.54 -11.81 7.34
C GLY A 9 6.81 -11.09 8.66
N ALA A 10 7.68 -10.09 8.68
CA ALA A 10 7.91 -9.27 9.87
C ALA A 10 6.71 -8.38 10.16
N GLY A 11 6.57 -7.95 11.42
CA GLY A 11 5.58 -6.96 11.81
C GLY A 11 5.84 -5.62 11.12
N VAL A 12 4.79 -4.85 10.88
CA VAL A 12 4.92 -3.51 10.34
C VAL A 12 5.10 -2.49 11.46
N MET A 13 5.88 -1.45 11.18
CA MET A 13 6.12 -0.36 12.11
C MET A 13 5.62 0.95 11.51
N GLY A 14 4.91 1.75 12.32
CA GLY A 14 4.46 3.08 11.91
C GLY A 14 5.61 4.08 11.90
N HIS A 15 5.59 4.97 10.92
CA HIS A 15 6.56 6.05 10.78
C HIS A 15 5.84 7.37 10.53
N GLN A 16 6.38 8.45 11.05
CA GLN A 16 5.87 9.79 10.75
C GLN A 16 6.36 10.30 9.41
N LYS A 17 7.53 9.83 8.97
CA LYS A 17 8.23 10.33 7.79
C LYS A 17 9.09 9.22 7.21
N VAL A 18 9.11 9.07 5.90
CA VAL A 18 9.92 8.07 5.21
C VAL A 18 10.55 8.65 3.94
N SER A 19 11.69 8.08 3.56
CA SER A 19 12.38 8.40 2.31
C SER A 19 11.99 7.39 1.24
N LEU A 20 11.69 7.88 0.05
CA LEU A 20 11.26 7.10 -1.11
C LEU A 20 12.32 7.16 -2.20
N ARG A 21 12.54 6.01 -2.84
CA ARG A 21 13.45 5.89 -3.97
C ARG A 21 12.73 5.32 -5.18
N ALA A 22 12.80 6.05 -6.29
CA ALA A 22 12.21 5.60 -7.55
C ALA A 22 12.82 4.27 -7.99
N GLY A 23 11.97 3.33 -8.39
CA GLY A 23 12.39 2.00 -8.81
C GLY A 23 12.78 1.05 -7.68
N LYS A 24 12.70 1.49 -6.42
CA LYS A 24 13.11 0.66 -5.26
C LYS A 24 12.04 0.55 -4.19
N GLY A 25 11.45 1.65 -3.76
CA GLY A 25 10.44 1.64 -2.70
C GLY A 25 10.76 2.58 -1.55
N ILE A 26 10.22 2.26 -0.38
CA ILE A 26 10.47 2.97 0.88
C ILE A 26 11.76 2.44 1.49
N GLU A 27 12.69 3.33 1.84
CA GLU A 27 13.90 2.92 2.56
C GLU A 27 13.53 2.20 3.86
N GLY A 28 14.11 1.02 4.07
CA GLY A 28 13.84 0.17 5.23
C GLY A 28 12.70 -0.80 5.05
N ASP A 29 11.93 -0.72 3.96
CA ASP A 29 10.84 -1.65 3.68
C ASP A 29 11.33 -2.90 2.92
N ARG A 30 10.60 -4.01 3.09
CA ARG A 30 10.92 -5.29 2.46
C ARG A 30 11.01 -5.22 0.93
N TYR A 31 10.17 -4.42 0.30
CA TYR A 31 10.19 -4.26 -1.17
C TYR A 31 11.48 -3.60 -1.64
N PHE A 32 12.02 -2.70 -0.86
CA PHE A 32 13.29 -2.03 -1.14
C PHE A 32 14.46 -3.02 -1.20
N SER A 33 14.55 -3.91 -0.20
CA SER A 33 15.61 -4.91 -0.11
C SER A 33 15.45 -6.07 -1.10
N GLN A 34 14.23 -6.29 -1.60
CA GLN A 34 13.89 -7.35 -2.54
C GLN A 34 13.80 -6.87 -3.99
N THR A 35 14.26 -5.67 -4.26
CA THR A 35 14.29 -5.10 -5.61
C THR A 35 14.94 -6.07 -6.60
N GLY A 36 14.20 -6.47 -7.62
CA GLY A 36 14.66 -7.44 -8.62
C GLY A 36 14.26 -8.89 -8.37
N LYS A 37 14.05 -9.31 -7.13
CA LYS A 37 13.68 -10.70 -6.82
C LYS A 37 12.19 -10.99 -6.99
N ASN A 38 11.34 -10.09 -6.56
CA ASN A 38 9.89 -10.25 -6.69
C ASN A 38 9.38 -9.87 -8.09
N ARG A 39 10.17 -9.14 -8.84
CA ARG A 39 9.80 -8.63 -10.16
C ARG A 39 9.83 -9.71 -11.23
N SER A 40 10.75 -10.66 -11.11
CA SER A 40 10.89 -11.76 -12.06
C SER A 40 9.70 -12.72 -12.06
N ASN A 41 8.91 -12.74 -11.00
CA ASN A 41 7.74 -13.62 -10.88
C ASN A 41 6.47 -13.02 -11.52
N TYR A 42 6.53 -11.79 -11.98
CA TYR A 42 5.38 -11.07 -12.54
C TYR A 42 5.63 -10.71 -14.01
N GLN A 43 5.93 -11.71 -14.80
CA GLN A 43 6.15 -11.51 -16.24
C GLN A 43 4.97 -10.76 -16.88
N GLY A 44 5.27 -9.65 -17.56
CA GLY A 44 4.28 -8.82 -18.21
C GLY A 44 3.52 -7.88 -17.29
N GLN A 45 3.81 -7.87 -15.98
CA GLN A 45 3.22 -6.94 -15.03
C GLN A 45 4.19 -5.80 -14.73
N PRO A 46 3.71 -4.54 -14.64
CA PRO A 46 4.55 -3.44 -14.20
C PRO A 46 5.05 -3.67 -12.77
N ASP A 47 6.29 -3.28 -12.50
CA ASP A 47 6.85 -3.31 -11.16
C ASP A 47 6.13 -2.33 -10.25
N TRP A 48 5.98 -2.69 -8.97
CA TRP A 48 5.49 -1.77 -7.96
C TRP A 48 6.46 -1.74 -6.77
N GLU A 49 6.47 -0.64 -6.06
CA GLU A 49 7.36 -0.43 -4.92
C GLU A 49 6.62 -0.06 -3.64
N ILE A 50 5.35 0.28 -3.74
CA ILE A 50 4.58 0.78 -2.61
C ILE A 50 3.11 0.37 -2.74
N THR A 51 2.46 0.15 -1.60
CA THR A 51 1.05 -0.21 -1.53
C THR A 51 0.28 0.80 -0.70
N LEU A 52 -0.97 1.07 -1.11
CA LEU A 52 -1.86 2.03 -0.43
C LEU A 52 -3.21 1.36 -0.15
N ILE A 53 -3.88 1.78 0.92
CA ILE A 53 -5.26 1.38 1.23
C ILE A 53 -6.03 2.57 1.80
N GLU A 54 -7.34 2.62 1.56
CA GLU A 54 -8.21 3.66 2.09
C GLU A 54 -8.61 3.34 3.53
N SER A 55 -8.50 4.32 4.43
CA SER A 55 -8.96 4.16 5.82
C SER A 55 -10.46 3.87 5.88
N GLU A 56 -11.23 4.44 4.98
CA GLU A 56 -12.68 4.22 4.88
C GLU A 56 -13.03 2.76 4.62
N VAL A 57 -12.21 2.06 3.83
CA VAL A 57 -12.38 0.63 3.57
C VAL A 57 -12.15 -0.18 4.84
N ILE A 58 -11.10 0.15 5.59
CA ILE A 58 -10.78 -0.53 6.86
C ILE A 58 -11.89 -0.30 7.88
N GLU A 59 -12.33 0.93 8.04
CA GLU A 59 -13.41 1.29 8.96
C GLU A 59 -14.72 0.58 8.60
N SER A 60 -15.08 0.58 7.34
CA SER A 60 -16.29 -0.09 6.84
C SER A 60 -16.22 -1.61 7.07
N PHE A 61 -15.08 -2.22 6.78
CA PHE A 61 -14.87 -3.65 7.03
C PHE A 61 -15.03 -3.98 8.52
N ASN A 62 -14.39 -3.23 9.40
CA ASN A 62 -14.50 -3.41 10.85
C ASN A 62 -15.95 -3.27 11.32
N GLN A 63 -16.65 -2.26 10.86
CA GLN A 63 -18.03 -2.00 11.25
C GLN A 63 -18.97 -3.10 10.76
N GLN A 64 -18.87 -3.50 9.51
CA GLN A 64 -19.76 -4.49 8.90
C GLN A 64 -19.52 -5.91 9.41
N GLN A 65 -18.27 -6.24 9.75
CA GLN A 65 -17.89 -7.59 10.19
C GLN A 65 -17.70 -7.70 11.70
N GLY A 66 -17.91 -6.63 12.46
CA GLY A 66 -17.81 -6.65 13.93
C GLY A 66 -16.38 -6.82 14.43
N HIS A 67 -15.40 -6.24 13.74
CA HIS A 67 -13.99 -6.32 14.10
C HIS A 67 -13.43 -4.95 14.51
N SER A 68 -12.23 -4.96 15.09
CA SER A 68 -11.51 -3.77 15.55
C SER A 68 -10.06 -3.80 15.10
N PHE A 69 -9.80 -4.24 13.87
CA PHE A 69 -8.43 -4.28 13.34
C PHE A 69 -7.85 -2.87 13.23
N HIS A 70 -6.58 -2.75 13.60
CA HIS A 70 -5.81 -1.54 13.37
C HIS A 70 -5.43 -1.46 11.89
N GLU A 71 -5.25 -0.25 11.37
CA GLU A 71 -4.90 -0.06 9.96
C GLU A 71 -3.59 -0.76 9.55
N SER A 72 -2.64 -0.90 10.49
CA SER A 72 -1.39 -1.61 10.25
C SER A 72 -1.57 -3.11 10.00
N ASP A 73 -2.66 -3.69 10.46
CA ASP A 73 -2.93 -5.12 10.30
C ASP A 73 -3.13 -5.52 8.84
N PHE A 74 -3.52 -4.58 8.00
CA PHE A 74 -3.71 -4.81 6.56
C PHE A 74 -2.40 -4.80 5.78
N ARG A 75 -1.30 -4.40 6.42
CA ARG A 75 0.07 -4.48 5.90
C ARG A 75 0.28 -3.71 4.59
N ARG A 76 -0.48 -2.67 4.36
CA ARG A 76 -0.21 -1.71 3.29
C ARG A 76 0.72 -0.62 3.82
N ASN A 77 1.55 -0.07 2.93
CA ASN A 77 2.52 0.94 3.32
C ASN A 77 1.87 2.27 3.69
N LEU A 78 0.91 2.71 2.90
CA LEU A 78 0.24 3.99 3.11
C LEU A 78 -1.24 3.76 3.36
N VAL A 79 -1.77 4.39 4.41
CA VAL A 79 -3.21 4.46 4.67
C VAL A 79 -3.66 5.87 4.33
N THR A 80 -4.55 5.99 3.37
CA THR A 80 -5.06 7.26 2.85
C THR A 80 -6.47 7.54 3.35
N GLN A 81 -6.92 8.78 3.20
CA GLN A 81 -8.26 9.20 3.56
C GLN A 81 -8.79 10.20 2.53
N GLY A 82 -10.06 10.07 2.20
CA GLY A 82 -10.75 11.05 1.35
C GLY A 82 -10.47 10.94 -0.13
N ILE A 83 -9.90 9.82 -0.61
CA ILE A 83 -9.62 9.63 -2.03
C ILE A 83 -9.96 8.21 -2.48
N GLY A 84 -10.56 8.07 -3.67
CA GLY A 84 -10.82 6.78 -4.28
C GLY A 84 -9.59 6.26 -4.99
N LEU A 85 -8.89 5.32 -4.36
CA LEU A 85 -7.64 4.77 -4.90
C LEU A 85 -7.85 3.98 -6.20
N ASN A 86 -9.00 3.34 -6.37
CA ASN A 86 -9.28 2.57 -7.58
C ASN A 86 -9.25 3.43 -8.85
N ASP A 87 -9.59 4.71 -8.72
CA ASP A 87 -9.57 5.66 -9.84
C ASP A 87 -8.15 6.02 -10.29
N LEU A 88 -7.14 5.68 -9.48
CA LEU A 88 -5.74 5.98 -9.78
C LEU A 88 -5.01 4.88 -10.55
N VAL A 89 -5.66 3.75 -10.83
CA VAL A 89 -5.07 2.72 -11.68
C VAL A 89 -4.83 3.29 -13.08
N GLY A 90 -3.59 3.17 -13.56
CA GLY A 90 -3.19 3.70 -14.86
C GLY A 90 -2.98 5.21 -14.89
N LYS A 91 -2.92 5.85 -13.73
CA LYS A 91 -2.81 7.32 -13.62
C LYS A 91 -1.66 7.73 -12.72
N CYS A 92 -1.15 8.93 -12.96
CA CYS A 92 -0.16 9.56 -12.09
C CYS A 92 -0.86 10.33 -10.96
N PHE A 93 -0.18 10.39 -9.82
CA PHE A 93 -0.59 11.20 -8.69
C PHE A 93 0.63 11.65 -7.89
N THR A 94 0.46 12.61 -7.03
CA THR A 94 1.56 13.12 -6.18
C THR A 94 1.18 13.05 -4.71
N ILE A 95 2.19 12.82 -3.88
CA ILE A 95 2.10 13.03 -2.43
C ILE A 95 3.29 13.93 -2.08
N ASN A 96 3.00 15.11 -1.53
CA ASN A 96 4.02 16.15 -1.39
C ASN A 96 4.67 16.41 -2.76
N ASN A 97 5.97 16.34 -2.86
CA ASN A 97 6.70 16.54 -4.13
C ASN A 97 7.10 15.24 -4.82
N VAL A 98 6.60 14.10 -4.34
CA VAL A 98 6.91 12.79 -4.91
C VAL A 98 5.81 12.39 -5.89
N SER A 99 6.22 11.95 -7.08
CA SER A 99 5.32 11.49 -8.13
C SER A 99 5.22 9.98 -8.13
N PHE A 100 4.01 9.49 -8.35
CA PHE A 100 3.66 8.05 -8.36
C PHE A 100 2.85 7.70 -9.60
N TYR A 101 2.84 6.41 -9.92
CA TYR A 101 1.98 5.86 -10.95
C TYR A 101 1.22 4.66 -10.39
N GLY A 102 -0.11 4.68 -10.50
CA GLY A 102 -0.97 3.57 -10.08
C GLY A 102 -0.84 2.40 -11.05
N VAL A 103 -0.37 1.26 -10.54
CA VAL A 103 -0.11 0.08 -11.39
C VAL A 103 -1.34 -0.79 -11.51
N GLN A 104 -1.88 -1.25 -10.38
CA GLN A 104 -3.01 -2.16 -10.34
C GLN A 104 -3.60 -2.21 -8.94
N LEU A 105 -4.79 -2.79 -8.80
CA LEU A 105 -5.40 -3.02 -7.50
C LEU A 105 -4.58 -4.03 -6.69
N CYS A 106 -4.49 -3.78 -5.40
CA CYS A 106 -3.89 -4.70 -4.43
C CYS A 106 -5.01 -5.57 -3.85
N GLU A 107 -5.35 -6.65 -4.53
CA GLU A 107 -6.43 -7.52 -4.10
C GLU A 107 -6.12 -8.22 -2.77
N PRO A 108 -7.15 -8.54 -1.96
CA PRO A 108 -6.98 -9.35 -0.77
C PRO A 108 -6.48 -10.75 -1.16
N CYS A 109 -5.65 -11.34 -0.30
CA CYS A 109 -5.07 -12.66 -0.57
C CYS A 109 -5.24 -13.60 0.61
N ALA A 110 -5.06 -14.89 0.35
CA ALA A 110 -5.16 -15.92 1.38
C ALA A 110 -4.15 -15.69 2.53
N SER A 111 -2.98 -15.15 2.23
CA SER A 111 -1.97 -14.83 3.23
C SER A 111 -2.46 -13.76 4.21
N LEU A 112 -3.08 -12.70 3.71
CA LEU A 112 -3.66 -11.66 4.56
C LEU A 112 -4.82 -12.23 5.39
N GLN A 113 -5.67 -13.06 4.78
CA GLN A 113 -6.78 -13.70 5.49
C GLN A 113 -6.28 -14.57 6.64
N ARG A 114 -5.25 -15.37 6.43
CA ARG A 114 -4.66 -16.17 7.50
C ARG A 114 -4.09 -15.30 8.62
N ARG A 115 -3.47 -14.19 8.25
CA ARG A 115 -2.85 -13.25 9.20
C ARG A 115 -3.88 -12.56 10.07
N LEU A 116 -5.00 -12.13 9.50
CA LEU A 116 -6.09 -11.52 10.25
C LEU A 116 -6.93 -12.55 11.03
N GLY A 117 -6.86 -13.82 10.64
CA GLY A 117 -7.63 -14.88 11.28
C GLY A 117 -9.13 -14.83 11.02
N VAL A 118 -9.57 -14.06 10.05
CA VAL A 118 -10.98 -13.89 9.68
C VAL A 118 -11.15 -13.90 8.16
N ARG A 119 -12.37 -14.11 7.70
CA ARG A 119 -12.69 -14.11 6.29
C ARG A 119 -12.69 -12.68 5.75
N ILE A 120 -11.82 -12.42 4.77
CA ILE A 120 -11.72 -11.11 4.11
C ILE A 120 -12.03 -11.17 2.61
N LEU A 121 -11.81 -12.29 1.98
CA LEU A 121 -12.27 -12.63 0.65
C LEU A 121 -13.77 -12.80 0.76
N PRO A 122 -14.63 -12.51 0.11
CA PRO A 122 -15.02 -11.62 -0.91
C PRO A 122 -15.31 -10.17 -0.46
N GLU A 123 -15.30 -9.90 0.83
CA GLU A 123 -15.69 -8.57 1.37
C GLU A 123 -14.76 -7.46 0.90
N LEU A 124 -13.46 -7.78 0.71
CA LEU A 124 -12.45 -6.82 0.27
C LEU A 124 -12.07 -6.92 -1.21
N VAL A 125 -12.72 -7.78 -1.99
CA VAL A 125 -12.48 -7.85 -3.44
C VAL A 125 -12.77 -6.48 -4.07
N GLY A 126 -11.81 -5.95 -4.84
CA GLY A 126 -11.88 -4.62 -5.42
C GLY A 126 -11.64 -3.47 -4.44
N LYS A 127 -11.34 -3.78 -3.17
CA LYS A 127 -11.17 -2.78 -2.11
C LYS A 127 -9.85 -2.93 -1.35
N GLY A 128 -8.99 -3.85 -1.76
CA GLY A 128 -7.76 -4.17 -1.05
C GLY A 128 -6.64 -3.14 -1.19
N GLY A 129 -6.87 -2.08 -1.94
CA GLY A 129 -5.91 -0.98 -2.11
C GLY A 129 -5.28 -0.93 -3.49
N LEU A 130 -4.20 -0.15 -3.59
CA LEU A 130 -3.51 0.17 -4.83
C LEU A 130 -2.03 -0.21 -4.71
N ARG A 131 -1.49 -0.79 -5.77
CA ARG A 131 -0.05 -0.95 -5.98
C ARG A 131 0.44 0.16 -6.88
N ALA A 132 1.54 0.80 -6.50
CA ALA A 132 2.05 1.95 -7.24
C ALA A 132 3.57 1.88 -7.43
N GLN A 133 4.02 2.59 -8.46
CA GLN A 133 5.43 2.87 -8.70
C GLN A 133 5.77 4.25 -8.16
N ILE A 134 6.99 4.39 -7.66
CA ILE A 134 7.55 5.68 -7.26
C ILE A 134 8.34 6.21 -8.46
N ARG A 135 7.98 7.41 -8.93
CA ARG A 135 8.54 7.99 -10.15
C ARG A 135 9.69 8.97 -9.91
N CYS A 136 9.85 9.47 -8.69
CA CYS A 136 10.99 10.29 -8.31
C CYS A 136 11.33 10.09 -6.85
N ASN A 137 12.58 10.36 -6.48
CA ASN A 137 13.01 10.28 -5.10
C ASN A 137 12.44 11.43 -4.28
N GLY A 138 12.22 11.21 -3.01
CA GLY A 138 11.75 12.25 -2.11
C GLY A 138 11.37 11.73 -0.75
N VAL A 139 10.72 12.58 0.02
CA VAL A 139 10.29 12.30 1.38
C VAL A 139 8.81 12.58 1.49
N ILE A 140 8.07 11.70 2.15
CA ILE A 140 6.68 11.92 2.50
C ILE A 140 6.50 11.77 4.01
N ALA A 141 5.48 12.43 4.55
CA ALA A 141 5.16 12.42 5.97
C ALA A 141 3.66 12.19 6.16
N VAL A 142 3.30 11.70 7.34
CA VAL A 142 1.89 11.61 7.74
C VAL A 142 1.26 13.00 7.67
N GLY A 143 0.08 13.09 7.05
CA GLY A 143 -0.62 14.36 6.83
C GLY A 143 -0.37 14.98 5.45
N ASP A 144 0.59 14.49 4.68
CA ASP A 144 0.82 14.96 3.33
C ASP A 144 -0.40 14.66 2.44
N LYS A 145 -0.69 15.59 1.54
CA LYS A 145 -1.86 15.50 0.66
C LYS A 145 -1.54 14.69 -0.59
N LEU A 146 -2.40 13.71 -0.89
CA LEU A 146 -2.38 12.98 -2.16
C LEU A 146 -3.23 13.75 -3.17
N THR A 147 -2.65 14.06 -4.32
CA THR A 147 -3.32 14.83 -5.36
C THR A 147 -3.22 14.10 -6.70
N PRO A 148 -4.34 13.74 -7.33
CA PRO A 148 -4.32 13.22 -8.70
C PRO A 148 -3.79 14.28 -9.67
N VAL A 149 -3.04 13.82 -10.65
CA VAL A 149 -2.51 14.71 -11.70
C VAL A 149 -3.50 14.86 -12.84
#